data_90d465b642149a717d942e22d558d2f6
#
_entry.id   90d465b642149a717d942e22d558d2f6
#
_cell.length_a   1.000
_cell.length_b   1.000
_cell.length_c   1.000
_cell.angle_alpha   90.00
_cell.angle_beta   90.00
_cell.angle_gamma   90.00
#
_symmetry.space_group_name_H-M   'P 1'
#
loop_
_entity.id
_entity.type
_entity.pdbx_description
1 polymer ?
#
loop_
_entity_poly.entity_id
_entity_poly.type
_entity_poly.pdbx_seq_one_letter_code
_entity_poly.pdbx_strand_id
1 'polypeptide(L)'
;MSRACYGGLIAVAILLAAPLFGQSSASISINLDSTQLRRAIPNDFLGLSLEMSSIEAGNNNGAAWLSGNATAYSAMVQKIGVGNIRIGGNSSERQPYASAQDGANVDAFVNLIGADLIWTVPVKLFYDQSTSVSYVSGLYNDQHVAHSYSYPTNIEVGNEPDNSEDVSGSSISQSTWQSRYDGFSSAFRQINSGILSTGPSTAGCCTFSTDFINDATYQGSLKSTIGDVTTHYYPAGNAASFGSVGAGDAKLLAASLDSQYQSFYNSFNDNASNNGYKVRIEETNSAFGGSNNGVTNSYAATLWALDYFCYMAYNTNLSGMNLHTGPIGSNAGSYNAISPVGVASSYTLEPPGYGLWAFHYGSQGQPVSTTVSNPSNANVSAYGLLETNGGETVHVINKTFGSGAVNVTATITPGGSFTHAQVIVLKQANNDVTALSGITFGGAPMNSDGTWTGGYGSPATLTNGTYTFTLPAAQAAIVHFY
;
A
#
# COMPACT_ATOMS: atom_id res chain seq x y z
N MET A 1 8.91 -65.21 54.42
CA MET A 1 8.25 -65.51 53.11
C MET A 1 7.16 -64.47 52.90
N SER A 2 7.42 -63.47 52.12
CA SER A 2 6.48 -62.39 51.82
C SER A 2 6.38 -62.31 50.26
N ARG A 3 5.22 -62.58 49.76
CA ARG A 3 4.92 -62.46 48.33
C ARG A 3 4.42 -61.04 48.03
N ALA A 4 5.15 -60.30 47.18
CA ALA A 4 4.70 -59.04 46.59
C ALA A 4 3.87 -59.33 45.37
N CYS A 5 2.62 -58.84 45.34
CA CYS A 5 1.75 -58.81 44.15
C CYS A 5 2.08 -57.50 43.38
N TYR A 6 2.52 -57.65 42.14
CA TYR A 6 2.58 -56.54 41.16
C TYR A 6 1.24 -56.43 40.43
N GLY A 7 0.50 -55.38 40.73
CA GLY A 7 -0.67 -55.01 39.94
C GLY A 7 -0.23 -54.09 38.76
N GLY A 8 -0.33 -54.60 37.54
CA GLY A 8 -0.11 -53.81 36.36
C GLY A 8 -1.31 -52.91 36.01
N LEU A 9 -1.15 -51.63 36.03
CA LEU A 9 -2.14 -50.67 35.46
C LEU A 9 -2.01 -50.65 33.93
N ILE A 10 -3.09 -51.12 33.25
CA ILE A 10 -3.25 -50.94 31.82
C ILE A 10 -3.87 -49.54 31.59
N ALA A 11 -3.08 -48.58 31.13
CA ALA A 11 -3.57 -47.29 30.67
C ALA A 11 -4.20 -47.48 29.27
N VAL A 12 -5.50 -47.42 29.18
CA VAL A 12 -6.22 -47.34 27.89
C VAL A 12 -6.18 -45.89 27.42
N ALA A 13 -5.34 -45.59 26.42
CA ALA A 13 -5.36 -44.31 25.73
C ALA A 13 -6.58 -44.27 24.81
N ILE A 14 -7.61 -43.54 25.20
CA ILE A 14 -8.73 -43.21 24.32
C ILE A 14 -8.23 -42.08 23.40
N LEU A 15 -7.88 -42.44 22.16
CA LEU A 15 -7.72 -41.48 21.08
C LEU A 15 -9.11 -40.91 20.76
N LEU A 16 -9.43 -39.73 21.28
CA LEU A 16 -10.51 -38.92 20.78
C LEU A 16 -10.13 -38.45 19.36
N ALA A 17 -10.63 -39.16 18.34
CA ALA A 17 -10.63 -38.63 16.98
C ALA A 17 -11.49 -37.38 17.00
N ALA A 18 -10.84 -36.20 16.90
CA ALA A 18 -11.57 -34.97 16.64
C ALA A 18 -12.35 -35.15 15.33
N PRO A 19 -13.64 -34.79 15.31
CA PRO A 19 -14.39 -34.87 14.07
C PRO A 19 -13.72 -33.98 13.06
N LEU A 20 -13.27 -34.53 11.94
CA LEU A 20 -12.92 -33.78 10.73
C LEU A 20 -14.24 -33.13 10.25
N PHE A 21 -14.57 -31.98 10.78
CA PHE A 21 -15.58 -31.13 10.15
C PHE A 21 -15.03 -30.80 8.77
N GLY A 22 -15.64 -31.37 7.73
CA GLY A 22 -15.32 -31.00 6.36
C GLY A 22 -15.49 -29.48 6.25
N GLN A 23 -14.39 -28.78 5.89
CA GLN A 23 -14.44 -27.34 5.71
C GLN A 23 -15.54 -27.04 4.68
N SER A 24 -16.48 -26.16 5.01
CA SER A 24 -17.58 -25.81 4.10
C SER A 24 -17.00 -25.26 2.79
N SER A 25 -17.69 -25.52 1.69
CA SER A 25 -17.26 -25.07 0.36
C SER A 25 -18.28 -24.11 -0.24
N ALA A 26 -17.78 -23.10 -0.95
CA ALA A 26 -18.57 -22.16 -1.73
C ALA A 26 -18.14 -22.24 -3.20
N SER A 27 -19.06 -21.99 -4.12
CA SER A 27 -18.75 -21.89 -5.54
C SER A 27 -19.01 -20.46 -6.02
N ILE A 28 -18.07 -19.90 -6.75
CA ILE A 28 -18.19 -18.59 -7.39
C ILE A 28 -17.87 -18.70 -8.87
N SER A 29 -18.49 -17.82 -9.66
CA SER A 29 -18.13 -17.64 -11.07
C SER A 29 -17.63 -16.19 -11.28
N ILE A 30 -16.52 -16.06 -11.97
CA ILE A 30 -15.86 -14.78 -12.26
C ILE A 30 -15.83 -14.64 -13.78
N ASN A 31 -16.40 -13.56 -14.32
CA ASN A 31 -16.40 -13.30 -15.76
C ASN A 31 -15.72 -11.95 -16.01
N LEU A 32 -14.77 -11.93 -16.95
CA LEU A 32 -14.10 -10.74 -17.41
C LEU A 32 -14.72 -10.26 -18.73
N ASP A 33 -14.81 -8.94 -18.89
CA ASP A 33 -15.18 -8.31 -20.13
C ASP A 33 -14.06 -7.35 -20.56
N SER A 34 -13.15 -7.86 -21.41
CA SER A 34 -11.98 -7.13 -21.89
C SER A 34 -12.33 -6.07 -22.94
N THR A 35 -13.60 -5.94 -23.33
CA THR A 35 -14.09 -4.83 -24.16
C THR A 35 -14.40 -3.59 -23.32
N GLN A 36 -14.54 -3.73 -22.01
CA GLN A 36 -14.84 -2.66 -21.06
C GLN A 36 -13.61 -2.35 -20.21
N LEU A 37 -12.72 -1.57 -20.78
CA LEU A 37 -11.47 -1.17 -20.15
C LEU A 37 -11.68 0.06 -19.25
N ARG A 38 -10.99 0.07 -18.11
CA ARG A 38 -10.85 1.23 -17.24
C ARG A 38 -9.52 1.93 -17.51
N ARG A 39 -9.20 2.98 -16.75
CA ARG A 39 -7.90 3.64 -16.83
C ARG A 39 -6.79 2.64 -16.47
N ALA A 40 -5.70 2.65 -17.27
CA ALA A 40 -4.51 1.87 -16.95
C ALA A 40 -3.95 2.26 -15.57
N ILE A 41 -3.49 1.27 -14.81
CA ILE A 41 -2.86 1.50 -13.52
C ILE A 41 -1.52 2.20 -13.75
N PRO A 42 -1.28 3.39 -13.19
CA PRO A 42 0.00 4.08 -13.35
C PRO A 42 1.17 3.29 -12.76
N ASN A 43 2.34 3.40 -13.36
CA ASN A 43 3.54 2.72 -12.88
C ASN A 43 3.97 3.17 -11.46
N ASP A 44 3.63 4.43 -11.12
CA ASP A 44 3.86 5.03 -9.81
C ASP A 44 2.67 4.89 -8.84
N PHE A 45 1.69 4.03 -9.17
CA PHE A 45 0.49 3.85 -8.33
C PHE A 45 0.84 3.38 -6.93
N LEU A 46 1.69 2.35 -6.84
CA LEU A 46 2.18 1.85 -5.55
C LEU A 46 3.36 2.70 -5.08
N GLY A 47 3.20 3.32 -3.91
CA GLY A 47 4.24 4.11 -3.26
C GLY A 47 4.46 3.71 -1.80
N LEU A 48 5.55 4.23 -1.24
CA LEU A 48 5.82 4.25 0.19
C LEU A 48 5.87 5.69 0.70
N SER A 49 5.30 5.94 1.88
CA SER A 49 5.42 7.20 2.61
C SER A 49 6.34 6.98 3.81
N LEU A 50 7.39 7.77 3.90
CA LEU A 50 8.44 7.69 4.91
C LEU A 50 8.46 8.96 5.75
N GLU A 51 8.63 8.80 7.07
CA GLU A 51 8.87 9.93 7.97
C GLU A 51 10.20 10.63 7.61
N MET A 52 10.19 11.97 7.55
CA MET A 52 11.41 12.74 7.27
C MET A 52 12.52 12.41 8.26
N SER A 53 12.20 12.25 9.54
CA SER A 53 13.18 11.85 10.56
C SER A 53 13.87 10.50 10.29
N SER A 54 13.26 9.63 9.50
CA SER A 54 13.81 8.31 9.18
C SER A 54 14.95 8.38 8.17
N ILE A 55 14.96 9.38 7.30
CA ILE A 55 15.99 9.49 6.26
C ILE A 55 17.24 10.21 6.74
N GLU A 56 17.18 10.90 7.86
CA GLU A 56 18.30 11.68 8.38
C GLU A 56 19.44 10.78 8.87
N ALA A 57 20.64 10.98 8.34
CA ALA A 57 21.82 10.22 8.74
C ALA A 57 22.11 10.34 10.25
N GLY A 58 21.80 11.48 10.87
CA GLY A 58 21.95 11.71 12.31
C GLY A 58 21.15 10.70 13.15
N ASN A 59 19.96 10.30 12.70
CA ASN A 59 19.12 9.29 13.33
C ASN A 59 19.57 7.85 13.04
N ASN A 60 20.47 7.67 12.06
CA ASN A 60 21.04 6.42 11.59
C ASN A 60 22.54 6.27 11.95
N ASN A 61 22.98 6.81 13.05
CA ASN A 61 24.39 6.78 13.50
C ASN A 61 25.37 7.35 12.47
N GLY A 62 24.99 8.36 11.74
CA GLY A 62 25.80 9.02 10.70
C GLY A 62 25.82 8.32 9.35
N ALA A 63 25.03 7.27 9.14
CA ALA A 63 24.97 6.54 7.88
C ALA A 63 23.68 6.86 7.09
N ALA A 64 23.79 7.04 5.77
CA ALA A 64 22.62 7.20 4.92
C ALA A 64 21.86 5.87 4.79
N TRP A 65 20.59 5.87 5.19
CA TRP A 65 19.71 4.71 5.00
C TRP A 65 19.31 4.56 3.52
N LEU A 66 18.74 5.61 2.95
CA LEU A 66 18.46 5.68 1.53
C LEU A 66 19.70 6.27 0.83
N SER A 67 20.20 5.62 -0.21
CA SER A 67 21.35 6.08 -0.95
C SER A 67 21.39 5.48 -2.35
N GLY A 68 22.23 6.01 -3.24
CA GLY A 68 22.47 5.48 -4.58
C GLY A 68 23.22 4.14 -4.61
N ASN A 69 23.64 3.61 -3.46
CA ASN A 69 24.25 2.28 -3.39
C ASN A 69 23.16 1.20 -3.32
N ALA A 70 23.32 0.14 -4.10
CA ALA A 70 22.43 -1.01 -4.04
C ALA A 70 22.49 -1.65 -2.65
N THR A 71 21.33 -1.81 -2.02
CA THR A 71 21.15 -2.42 -0.70
C THR A 71 20.04 -3.45 -0.75
N ALA A 72 19.96 -4.32 0.24
CA ALA A 72 18.84 -5.26 0.37
C ALA A 72 17.49 -4.53 0.45
N TYR A 73 17.47 -3.34 1.07
CA TYR A 73 16.27 -2.50 1.11
C TYR A 73 15.85 -2.06 -0.30
N SER A 74 16.76 -1.51 -1.12
CA SER A 74 16.47 -1.12 -2.51
C SER A 74 15.96 -2.30 -3.34
N ALA A 75 16.57 -3.46 -3.20
CA ALA A 75 16.18 -4.68 -3.91
C ALA A 75 14.75 -5.12 -3.53
N MET A 76 14.39 -5.06 -2.24
CA MET A 76 13.03 -5.36 -1.79
C MET A 76 12.03 -4.33 -2.32
N VAL A 77 12.34 -3.03 -2.21
CA VAL A 77 11.48 -1.94 -2.69
C VAL A 77 11.19 -2.07 -4.18
N GLN A 78 12.22 -2.35 -5.00
CA GLN A 78 12.04 -2.62 -6.43
C GLN A 78 11.22 -3.89 -6.68
N LYS A 79 11.46 -4.96 -5.90
CA LYS A 79 10.78 -6.25 -6.06
C LYS A 79 9.28 -6.16 -5.76
N ILE A 80 8.89 -5.36 -4.78
CA ILE A 80 7.47 -5.11 -4.48
C ILE A 80 6.82 -4.07 -5.38
N GLY A 81 7.59 -3.45 -6.30
CA GLY A 81 7.08 -2.58 -7.35
C GLY A 81 6.74 -1.16 -6.93
N VAL A 82 7.49 -0.62 -5.98
CA VAL A 82 7.31 0.77 -5.55
C VAL A 82 7.76 1.73 -6.65
N GLY A 83 6.83 2.53 -7.16
CA GLY A 83 7.07 3.55 -8.19
C GLY A 83 6.99 4.98 -7.67
N ASN A 84 6.69 5.19 -6.38
CA ASN A 84 6.65 6.51 -5.76
C ASN A 84 7.18 6.47 -4.32
N ILE A 85 7.97 7.44 -3.95
CA ILE A 85 8.46 7.66 -2.58
C ILE A 85 7.97 9.04 -2.13
N ARG A 86 7.31 9.10 -0.98
CA ARG A 86 7.01 10.34 -0.27
C ARG A 86 7.89 10.45 0.96
N ILE A 87 8.57 11.57 1.13
CA ILE A 87 9.31 11.94 2.34
C ILE A 87 8.54 13.05 3.05
N GLY A 88 7.94 12.73 4.20
CA GLY A 88 7.05 13.66 4.90
C GLY A 88 6.71 13.19 6.29
N GLY A 89 5.42 12.95 6.54
CA GLY A 89 4.89 12.55 7.82
C GLY A 89 4.95 13.65 8.88
N ASN A 90 4.58 13.30 10.11
CA ASN A 90 4.54 14.26 11.22
C ASN A 90 5.90 14.90 11.52
N SER A 91 7.00 14.20 11.27
CA SER A 91 8.35 14.73 11.53
C SER A 91 8.70 15.90 10.63
N SER A 92 8.12 16.02 9.45
CA SER A 92 8.34 17.18 8.58
C SER A 92 7.85 18.50 9.17
N GLU A 93 6.86 18.44 10.08
CA GLU A 93 6.32 19.62 10.75
C GLU A 93 6.93 19.87 12.14
N ARG A 94 7.74 18.92 12.67
CA ARG A 94 8.26 18.94 14.05
C ARG A 94 9.73 19.29 14.17
N GLN A 95 10.45 19.34 13.06
CA GLN A 95 11.90 19.51 13.06
C GLN A 95 12.36 20.35 11.88
N PRO A 96 13.58 20.88 11.92
CA PRO A 96 14.20 21.51 10.77
C PRO A 96 14.32 20.53 9.61
N TYR A 97 14.55 21.06 8.42
CA TYR A 97 14.82 20.26 7.23
C TYR A 97 15.94 19.25 7.43
N ALA A 98 15.82 18.10 6.81
CA ALA A 98 16.93 17.18 6.60
C ALA A 98 18.11 17.92 5.94
N SER A 99 19.34 17.45 6.18
CA SER A 99 20.52 18.10 5.56
C SER A 99 20.48 17.99 4.04
N ALA A 100 21.16 18.89 3.34
CA ALA A 100 21.30 18.81 1.88
C ALA A 100 21.90 17.45 1.43
N GLN A 101 22.79 16.87 2.25
CA GLN A 101 23.36 15.56 1.96
C GLN A 101 22.32 14.44 2.12
N ASP A 102 21.42 14.52 3.13
CA ASP A 102 20.32 13.55 3.27
C ASP A 102 19.37 13.65 2.06
N GLY A 103 19.07 14.87 1.60
CA GLY A 103 18.30 15.09 0.37
C GLY A 103 18.95 14.43 -0.84
N ALA A 104 20.23 14.70 -1.10
CA ALA A 104 20.98 14.10 -2.20
C ALA A 104 21.05 12.57 -2.12
N ASN A 105 21.14 12.00 -0.93
CA ASN A 105 21.09 10.55 -0.73
C ASN A 105 19.74 9.95 -1.10
N VAL A 106 18.62 10.61 -0.73
CA VAL A 106 17.26 10.19 -1.12
C VAL A 106 17.09 10.30 -2.64
N ASP A 107 17.54 11.40 -3.26
CA ASP A 107 17.49 11.58 -4.71
C ASP A 107 18.22 10.46 -5.46
N ALA A 108 19.42 10.10 -5.00
CA ALA A 108 20.18 8.97 -5.55
C ALA A 108 19.47 7.62 -5.36
N PHE A 109 18.82 7.40 -4.20
CA PHE A 109 18.02 6.19 -3.94
C PHE A 109 16.80 6.12 -4.86
N VAL A 110 16.04 7.19 -4.98
CA VAL A 110 14.83 7.25 -5.81
C VAL A 110 15.18 6.99 -7.28
N ASN A 111 16.27 7.60 -7.77
CA ASN A 111 16.78 7.33 -9.11
C ASN A 111 17.21 5.85 -9.28
N LEU A 112 17.88 5.26 -8.28
CA LEU A 112 18.31 3.85 -8.31
C LEU A 112 17.12 2.90 -8.46
N ILE A 113 16.01 3.16 -7.76
CA ILE A 113 14.83 2.29 -7.81
C ILE A 113 13.90 2.62 -8.98
N GLY A 114 14.10 3.74 -9.67
CA GLY A 114 13.29 4.18 -10.81
C GLY A 114 11.90 4.70 -10.38
N ALA A 115 11.82 5.34 -9.20
CA ALA A 115 10.58 5.88 -8.66
C ALA A 115 10.47 7.40 -8.86
N ASP A 116 9.26 7.95 -8.66
CA ASP A 116 9.02 9.38 -8.49
C ASP A 116 9.16 9.77 -7.00
N LEU A 117 9.46 11.05 -6.74
CA LEU A 117 9.64 11.58 -5.39
C LEU A 117 8.64 12.69 -5.09
N ILE A 118 8.01 12.61 -3.90
CA ILE A 118 7.27 13.71 -3.28
C ILE A 118 8.02 14.11 -2.01
N TRP A 119 8.34 15.41 -1.89
CA TRP A 119 9.08 15.95 -0.75
C TRP A 119 8.25 16.99 -0.01
N THR A 120 8.03 16.81 1.30
CA THR A 120 7.20 17.69 2.12
C THR A 120 7.97 18.89 2.65
N VAL A 121 7.39 20.09 2.55
CA VAL A 121 7.83 21.30 3.24
C VAL A 121 6.83 21.67 4.35
N PRO A 122 7.28 22.15 5.53
CA PRO A 122 6.41 22.42 6.66
C PRO A 122 5.50 23.64 6.45
N VAL A 123 4.28 23.55 6.99
CA VAL A 123 3.29 24.63 6.99
C VAL A 123 2.77 24.99 8.38
N LYS A 124 3.22 24.32 9.44
CA LYS A 124 2.79 24.56 10.81
C LYS A 124 3.93 25.18 11.63
N LEU A 125 4.48 24.44 12.57
CA LEU A 125 5.45 24.94 13.55
C LEU A 125 6.75 25.47 12.93
N PHE A 126 7.27 24.79 11.91
CA PHE A 126 8.51 25.15 11.23
C PHE A 126 8.29 25.90 9.90
N TYR A 127 7.10 26.46 9.70
CA TYR A 127 6.83 27.28 8.52
C TYR A 127 7.80 28.45 8.42
N ASP A 128 8.64 28.40 7.40
CA ASP A 128 9.53 29.49 6.96
C ASP A 128 9.66 29.42 5.43
N GLN A 129 8.98 30.33 4.75
CA GLN A 129 8.95 30.30 3.29
C GLN A 129 10.35 30.50 2.67
N SER A 130 11.19 31.36 3.22
CA SER A 130 12.51 31.63 2.65
C SER A 130 13.44 30.43 2.79
N THR A 131 13.45 29.79 3.93
CA THR A 131 14.21 28.56 4.19
C THR A 131 13.70 27.41 3.31
N SER A 132 12.37 27.21 3.20
CA SER A 132 11.77 26.21 2.32
C SER A 132 12.14 26.39 0.86
N VAL A 133 12.05 27.62 0.36
CA VAL A 133 12.40 27.94 -1.05
C VAL A 133 13.88 27.69 -1.31
N SER A 134 14.75 28.03 -0.37
CA SER A 134 16.20 27.78 -0.49
C SER A 134 16.46 26.25 -0.50
N TYR A 135 15.79 25.50 0.34
CA TYR A 135 15.91 24.05 0.40
C TYR A 135 15.44 23.39 -0.90
N VAL A 136 14.26 23.76 -1.40
CA VAL A 136 13.73 23.25 -2.67
C VAL A 136 14.62 23.62 -3.86
N SER A 137 15.23 24.82 -3.84
CA SER A 137 16.23 25.19 -4.85
C SER A 137 17.45 24.26 -4.83
N GLY A 138 17.90 23.86 -3.64
CA GLY A 138 18.96 22.87 -3.47
C GLY A 138 18.59 21.51 -4.03
N LEU A 139 17.41 20.99 -3.70
CA LEU A 139 16.89 19.72 -4.23
C LEU A 139 16.79 19.76 -5.76
N TYR A 140 16.16 20.78 -6.32
CA TYR A 140 16.04 20.94 -7.77
C TYR A 140 17.41 20.93 -8.48
N ASN A 141 18.39 21.65 -7.91
CA ASN A 141 19.73 21.70 -8.47
C ASN A 141 20.44 20.33 -8.39
N ASP A 142 20.27 19.59 -7.30
CA ASP A 142 20.81 18.24 -7.18
C ASP A 142 20.17 17.32 -8.22
N GLN A 143 18.85 17.30 -8.31
CA GLN A 143 18.08 16.41 -9.19
C GLN A 143 18.35 16.66 -10.67
N HIS A 144 18.32 17.90 -11.12
CA HIS A 144 18.26 18.25 -12.55
C HIS A 144 19.51 18.94 -13.09
N VAL A 145 20.29 19.63 -12.25
CA VAL A 145 21.51 20.31 -12.70
C VAL A 145 22.73 19.44 -12.47
N ALA A 146 22.87 18.84 -11.28
CA ALA A 146 24.01 17.99 -10.96
C ALA A 146 23.90 16.57 -11.53
N HIS A 147 22.71 15.96 -11.50
CA HIS A 147 22.53 14.56 -11.83
C HIS A 147 21.61 14.27 -13.03
N SER A 148 20.79 15.24 -13.48
CA SER A 148 19.85 15.05 -14.61
C SER A 148 18.86 13.88 -14.41
N TYR A 149 18.35 13.70 -13.20
CA TYR A 149 17.34 12.67 -12.92
C TYR A 149 16.05 12.94 -13.68
N SER A 150 15.33 11.87 -14.05
CA SER A 150 14.16 11.96 -14.94
C SER A 150 12.84 12.25 -14.23
N TYR A 151 12.75 11.99 -12.92
CA TYR A 151 11.53 12.24 -12.15
C TYR A 151 11.35 13.76 -11.88
N PRO A 152 10.10 14.25 -11.78
CA PRO A 152 9.84 15.66 -11.54
C PRO A 152 10.16 16.04 -10.09
N THR A 153 10.57 17.30 -9.87
CA THR A 153 10.58 17.87 -8.52
C THR A 153 9.13 18.13 -8.10
N ASN A 154 8.62 17.33 -7.18
CA ASN A 154 7.25 17.43 -6.67
C ASN A 154 7.28 17.71 -5.16
N ILE A 155 6.73 18.85 -4.76
CA ILE A 155 6.79 19.36 -3.38
C ILE A 155 5.41 19.37 -2.77
N GLU A 156 5.25 18.54 -1.74
CA GLU A 156 4.08 18.55 -0.87
C GLU A 156 4.13 19.74 0.08
N VAL A 157 3.05 20.52 0.11
CA VAL A 157 2.96 21.72 0.92
C VAL A 157 2.22 21.41 2.22
N GLY A 158 2.96 20.94 3.21
CA GLY A 158 2.49 20.61 4.56
C GLY A 158 2.04 19.16 4.74
N ASN A 159 2.15 18.69 5.97
CA ASN A 159 1.60 17.42 6.43
C ASN A 159 0.44 17.71 7.39
N GLU A 160 -0.74 17.18 7.08
CA GLU A 160 -1.95 17.27 7.92
C GLU A 160 -2.21 18.67 8.50
N PRO A 161 -2.37 19.69 7.67
CA PRO A 161 -2.58 21.06 8.15
C PRO A 161 -3.86 21.21 8.98
N ASP A 162 -4.85 20.34 8.79
CA ASP A 162 -6.13 20.29 9.49
C ASP A 162 -6.05 19.54 10.84
N ASN A 163 -4.96 18.81 11.11
CA ASN A 163 -4.85 18.01 12.33
C ASN A 163 -4.41 18.86 13.53
N SER A 164 -5.25 18.90 14.58
CA SER A 164 -4.96 19.59 15.83
C SER A 164 -4.35 18.69 16.92
N GLU A 165 -4.40 17.39 16.72
CA GLU A 165 -3.90 16.39 17.70
C GLU A 165 -2.38 16.15 17.57
N ASP A 166 -1.78 16.69 16.54
CA ASP A 166 -0.36 16.55 16.32
C ASP A 166 0.45 17.46 17.26
N VAL A 167 1.47 16.89 17.90
CA VAL A 167 2.45 17.65 18.73
C VAL A 167 3.26 18.68 17.94
N SER A 168 3.14 18.72 16.63
CA SER A 168 3.76 19.73 15.75
C SER A 168 3.09 21.12 15.79
N GLY A 169 2.08 21.31 16.61
CA GLY A 169 1.34 22.56 16.77
C GLY A 169 -0.15 22.43 16.47
N SER A 170 -0.88 23.54 16.66
CA SER A 170 -2.31 23.57 16.34
C SER A 170 -2.54 23.44 14.85
N SER A 171 -3.71 22.88 14.49
CA SER A 171 -4.21 22.96 13.11
C SER A 171 -4.24 24.40 12.61
N ILE A 172 -4.00 24.58 11.34
CA ILE A 172 -4.18 25.88 10.68
C ILE A 172 -5.48 25.86 9.90
N SER A 173 -6.06 27.06 9.67
CA SER A 173 -7.27 27.15 8.86
C SER A 173 -6.96 26.84 7.39
N GLN A 174 -7.97 26.39 6.67
CA GLN A 174 -7.88 26.17 5.23
C GLN A 174 -7.37 27.41 4.49
N SER A 175 -7.88 28.62 4.82
CA SER A 175 -7.41 29.87 4.21
C SER A 175 -5.95 30.20 4.53
N THR A 176 -5.47 29.86 5.72
CA THR A 176 -4.05 30.02 6.07
C THR A 176 -3.19 29.04 5.27
N TRP A 177 -3.59 27.78 5.18
CA TRP A 177 -2.90 26.80 4.37
C TRP A 177 -2.83 27.24 2.90
N GLN A 178 -3.95 27.65 2.33
CA GLN A 178 -4.04 28.08 0.94
C GLN A 178 -3.12 29.27 0.65
N SER A 179 -3.09 30.27 1.54
CA SER A 179 -2.19 31.41 1.41
C SER A 179 -0.70 31.00 1.42
N ARG A 180 -0.35 30.00 2.27
CA ARG A 180 1.02 29.43 2.30
C ARG A 180 1.32 28.64 1.04
N TYR A 181 0.38 27.83 0.58
CA TYR A 181 0.48 27.07 -0.67
C TYR A 181 0.72 28.00 -1.86
N ASP A 182 -0.03 29.10 -2.00
CA ASP A 182 0.11 30.09 -3.05
C ASP A 182 1.50 30.74 -3.03
N GLY A 183 1.96 31.12 -1.85
CA GLY A 183 3.28 31.69 -1.63
C GLY A 183 4.39 30.71 -2.06
N PHE A 184 4.30 29.45 -1.65
CA PHE A 184 5.24 28.41 -2.01
C PHE A 184 5.21 28.11 -3.51
N SER A 185 4.03 27.81 -4.07
CA SER A 185 3.89 27.48 -5.48
C SER A 185 4.41 28.59 -6.39
N SER A 186 4.13 29.85 -6.05
CA SER A 186 4.66 31.00 -6.77
C SER A 186 6.19 31.07 -6.69
N ALA A 187 6.76 30.87 -5.51
CA ALA A 187 8.22 30.95 -5.30
C ALA A 187 8.96 29.77 -5.96
N PHE A 188 8.43 28.56 -5.90
CA PHE A 188 9.03 27.37 -6.54
C PHE A 188 9.09 27.54 -8.07
N ARG A 189 8.07 28.13 -8.67
CA ARG A 189 8.06 28.43 -10.11
C ARG A 189 9.11 29.46 -10.52
N GLN A 190 9.58 30.32 -9.60
CA GLN A 190 10.67 31.22 -9.88
C GLN A 190 12.03 30.51 -9.92
N ILE A 191 12.15 29.36 -9.22
CA ILE A 191 13.30 28.46 -9.33
C ILE A 191 13.26 27.80 -10.71
N ASN A 192 12.16 27.08 -10.97
CA ASN A 192 11.88 26.44 -12.28
C ASN A 192 10.37 26.23 -12.46
N SER A 193 9.87 26.51 -13.65
CA SER A 193 8.44 26.34 -13.98
C SER A 193 7.96 24.87 -13.99
N GLY A 194 8.87 23.91 -14.00
CA GLY A 194 8.58 22.48 -13.94
C GLY A 194 8.44 21.93 -12.53
N ILE A 195 8.71 22.71 -11.46
CA ILE A 195 8.47 22.27 -10.10
C ILE A 195 6.97 22.25 -9.85
N LEU A 196 6.48 21.08 -9.40
CA LEU A 196 5.09 20.85 -9.07
C LEU A 196 4.85 21.03 -7.57
N SER A 197 3.67 21.52 -7.20
CA SER A 197 3.22 21.63 -5.82
C SER A 197 2.05 20.66 -5.59
N THR A 198 2.12 19.91 -4.51
CA THR A 198 1.14 18.87 -4.13
C THR A 198 0.50 19.25 -2.80
N GLY A 199 -0.71 18.83 -2.56
CA GLY A 199 -1.46 19.06 -1.31
C GLY A 199 -2.97 18.93 -1.48
N PRO A 200 -3.74 19.13 -0.39
CA PRO A 200 -3.37 19.65 0.94
C PRO A 200 -2.94 18.59 1.97
N SER A 201 -2.88 17.31 1.64
CA SER A 201 -2.37 16.25 2.55
C SER A 201 -3.07 16.21 3.90
N THR A 202 -4.39 16.29 3.88
CA THR A 202 -5.22 16.40 5.08
C THR A 202 -5.34 15.08 5.83
N ALA A 203 -5.34 15.11 7.17
CA ALA A 203 -5.62 13.95 8.02
C ALA A 203 -7.06 13.47 7.88
N GLY A 204 -7.99 14.42 7.72
CA GLY A 204 -9.41 14.19 7.53
C GLY A 204 -9.88 14.60 6.14
N CYS A 205 -10.47 13.67 5.41
CA CYS A 205 -11.14 14.01 4.16
C CYS A 205 -12.33 14.94 4.44
N CYS A 206 -12.66 15.88 3.61
CA CYS A 206 -12.09 16.23 2.30
C CYS A 206 -12.27 17.74 2.08
N THR A 207 -12.59 18.50 3.16
CA THR A 207 -12.98 19.91 3.05
C THR A 207 -11.90 20.75 2.39
N PHE A 208 -10.65 20.70 2.90
CA PHE A 208 -9.55 21.46 2.30
C PHE A 208 -9.31 21.09 0.85
N SER A 209 -9.36 19.80 0.52
CA SER A 209 -9.18 19.33 -0.84
C SER A 209 -10.28 19.83 -1.77
N THR A 210 -11.53 19.79 -1.31
CA THR A 210 -12.69 20.28 -2.08
C THR A 210 -12.61 21.79 -2.30
N ASP A 211 -12.31 22.57 -1.25
CA ASP A 211 -12.18 24.01 -1.36
C ASP A 211 -11.01 24.40 -2.27
N PHE A 212 -9.88 23.73 -2.14
CA PHE A 212 -8.71 23.92 -2.99
C PHE A 212 -9.02 23.69 -4.47
N ILE A 213 -9.67 22.57 -4.80
CA ILE A 213 -10.05 22.22 -6.18
C ILE A 213 -11.05 23.23 -6.76
N ASN A 214 -11.96 23.73 -5.93
CA ASN A 214 -13.01 24.66 -6.36
C ASN A 214 -12.53 26.12 -6.45
N ASP A 215 -11.33 26.41 -5.95
CA ASP A 215 -10.80 27.78 -6.05
C ASP A 215 -10.55 28.13 -7.51
N ALA A 216 -11.12 29.28 -7.93
CA ALA A 216 -11.07 29.71 -9.32
C ALA A 216 -9.65 29.97 -9.83
N THR A 217 -8.71 30.30 -8.94
CA THR A 217 -7.30 30.54 -9.27
C THR A 217 -6.63 29.23 -9.72
N TYR A 218 -6.92 28.12 -9.04
CA TYR A 218 -6.37 26.81 -9.38
C TYR A 218 -7.05 26.17 -10.58
N GLN A 219 -8.33 26.43 -10.78
CA GLN A 219 -9.02 26.03 -12.01
C GLN A 219 -8.53 26.79 -13.25
N GLY A 220 -7.88 27.93 -13.06
CA GLY A 220 -7.33 28.80 -14.08
C GLY A 220 -5.85 28.56 -14.39
N SER A 221 -5.05 29.62 -14.22
CA SER A 221 -3.64 29.69 -14.64
C SER A 221 -2.68 28.81 -13.82
N LEU A 222 -3.02 28.44 -12.59
CA LEU A 222 -2.16 27.65 -11.70
C LEU A 222 -2.42 26.14 -11.75
N LYS A 223 -3.44 25.69 -12.47
CA LYS A 223 -3.77 24.27 -12.57
C LYS A 223 -2.59 23.40 -13.00
N SER A 224 -1.80 23.88 -13.95
CA SER A 224 -0.63 23.15 -14.48
C SER A 224 0.54 23.07 -13.49
N THR A 225 0.46 23.74 -12.34
CA THR A 225 1.49 23.70 -11.30
C THR A 225 1.19 22.69 -10.21
N ILE A 226 0.00 22.11 -10.22
CA ILE A 226 -0.42 21.11 -9.24
C ILE A 226 0.05 19.73 -9.72
N GLY A 227 0.84 19.06 -8.90
CA GLY A 227 1.25 17.67 -9.13
C GLY A 227 0.07 16.72 -8.87
N ASP A 228 -0.30 16.60 -7.63
CA ASP A 228 -1.47 15.83 -7.18
C ASP A 228 -2.30 16.64 -6.18
N VAL A 229 -3.60 16.42 -6.18
CA VAL A 229 -4.46 16.77 -5.03
C VAL A 229 -4.44 15.58 -4.08
N THR A 230 -4.18 15.84 -2.80
CA THR A 230 -3.81 14.77 -1.88
C THR A 230 -4.60 14.80 -0.58
N THR A 231 -4.69 13.62 0.04
CA THR A 231 -5.25 13.40 1.37
C THR A 231 -4.65 12.14 1.99
N HIS A 232 -4.83 11.97 3.30
CA HIS A 232 -4.49 10.74 4.01
C HIS A 232 -5.75 9.90 4.24
N TYR A 233 -5.57 8.57 4.31
CA TYR A 233 -6.69 7.68 4.59
C TYR A 233 -6.25 6.40 5.29
N TYR A 234 -6.87 6.14 6.44
CA TYR A 234 -6.64 4.95 7.26
C TYR A 234 -7.98 4.23 7.47
N PRO A 235 -8.34 3.27 6.61
CA PRO A 235 -9.70 2.71 6.55
C PRO A 235 -10.17 1.99 7.82
N ALA A 236 -9.27 1.40 8.61
CA ALA A 236 -9.65 0.78 9.87
C ALA A 236 -9.66 1.76 11.07
N GLY A 237 -9.33 3.04 10.85
CA GLY A 237 -9.35 4.08 11.87
C GLY A 237 -8.22 3.97 12.89
N ASN A 238 -8.47 4.33 14.16
CA ASN A 238 -7.44 4.34 15.19
C ASN A 238 -7.10 2.91 15.65
N ALA A 239 -5.81 2.55 15.63
CA ALA A 239 -5.30 1.23 16.05
C ALA A 239 -5.65 0.88 17.51
N ALA A 240 -5.71 1.88 18.41
CA ALA A 240 -6.12 1.68 19.80
C ALA A 240 -7.58 1.24 19.95
N SER A 241 -8.42 1.43 18.92
CA SER A 241 -9.84 1.08 18.96
C SER A 241 -10.15 -0.39 18.66
N PHE A 242 -9.16 -1.21 18.29
CA PHE A 242 -9.42 -2.61 17.90
C PHE A 242 -9.90 -3.51 19.05
N GLY A 243 -9.60 -3.17 20.29
CA GLY A 243 -10.04 -3.94 21.47
C GLY A 243 -9.28 -5.26 21.66
N SER A 244 -9.23 -6.11 20.62
CA SER A 244 -8.46 -7.37 20.61
C SER A 244 -7.89 -7.66 19.21
N VAL A 245 -6.88 -8.52 19.14
CA VAL A 245 -6.28 -8.98 17.88
C VAL A 245 -7.36 -9.54 16.94
N GLY A 246 -8.16 -10.50 17.40
CA GLY A 246 -9.19 -11.10 16.56
C GLY A 246 -10.27 -10.11 16.07
N ALA A 247 -10.60 -9.08 16.87
CA ALA A 247 -11.52 -8.03 16.43
C ALA A 247 -10.86 -7.11 15.37
N GLY A 248 -9.57 -6.80 15.54
CA GLY A 248 -8.79 -6.04 14.57
C GLY A 248 -8.67 -6.77 13.23
N ASP A 249 -8.29 -8.04 13.25
CA ASP A 249 -8.18 -8.86 12.04
C ASP A 249 -9.54 -9.01 11.33
N ALA A 250 -10.63 -9.20 12.10
CA ALA A 250 -11.98 -9.22 11.53
C ALA A 250 -12.36 -7.89 10.87
N LYS A 251 -11.92 -6.77 11.43
CA LYS A 251 -12.13 -5.44 10.84
C LYS A 251 -11.35 -5.26 9.55
N LEU A 252 -10.08 -5.70 9.49
CA LEU A 252 -9.26 -5.63 8.29
C LEU A 252 -9.81 -6.48 7.14
N LEU A 253 -10.45 -7.60 7.45
CA LEU A 253 -11.00 -8.51 6.45
C LEU A 253 -12.51 -8.34 6.23
N ALA A 254 -13.13 -7.27 6.77
CA ALA A 254 -14.56 -7.07 6.64
C ALA A 254 -14.97 -6.74 5.20
N ALA A 255 -16.01 -7.42 4.68
CA ALA A 255 -16.56 -7.15 3.34
C ALA A 255 -17.12 -5.72 3.19
N SER A 256 -17.49 -5.07 4.31
CA SER A 256 -17.99 -3.69 4.30
C SER A 256 -16.92 -2.65 3.97
N LEU A 257 -15.63 -3.00 3.97
CA LEU A 257 -14.55 -2.06 3.63
C LEU A 257 -14.66 -1.58 2.18
N ASP A 258 -15.10 -2.43 1.25
CA ASP A 258 -15.25 -2.04 -0.16
C ASP A 258 -16.20 -0.83 -0.31
N SER A 259 -17.32 -0.82 0.42
CA SER A 259 -18.24 0.33 0.42
C SER A 259 -17.67 1.56 1.11
N GLN A 260 -16.81 1.38 2.11
CA GLN A 260 -16.10 2.50 2.76
C GLN A 260 -15.05 3.09 1.82
N TYR A 261 -14.29 2.27 1.09
CA TYR A 261 -13.34 2.73 0.09
C TYR A 261 -14.02 3.56 -1.00
N GLN A 262 -15.15 3.06 -1.53
CA GLN A 262 -15.92 3.79 -2.54
C GLN A 262 -16.47 5.11 -2.00
N SER A 263 -17.00 5.11 -0.79
CA SER A 263 -17.53 6.30 -0.14
C SER A 263 -16.46 7.37 0.08
N PHE A 264 -15.29 6.95 0.57
CA PHE A 264 -14.15 7.84 0.73
C PHE A 264 -13.70 8.40 -0.61
N TYR A 265 -13.51 7.54 -1.62
CA TYR A 265 -13.10 7.97 -2.94
C TYR A 265 -14.07 8.98 -3.55
N ASN A 266 -15.37 8.74 -3.47
CA ASN A 266 -16.38 9.66 -4.00
C ASN A 266 -16.31 11.03 -3.29
N SER A 267 -16.14 11.04 -1.97
CA SER A 267 -16.04 12.30 -1.20
C SER A 267 -14.78 13.10 -1.54
N PHE A 268 -13.69 12.40 -1.89
CA PHE A 268 -12.41 13.02 -2.21
C PHE A 268 -12.32 13.44 -3.68
N ASN A 269 -12.81 12.60 -4.59
CA ASN A 269 -12.56 12.73 -6.03
C ASN A 269 -13.67 13.45 -6.81
N ASP A 270 -14.88 13.57 -6.24
CA ASP A 270 -16.07 14.06 -7.00
C ASP A 270 -15.83 15.37 -7.75
N ASN A 271 -14.96 16.24 -7.24
CA ASN A 271 -14.60 17.48 -7.91
C ASN A 271 -13.25 17.44 -8.62
N ALA A 272 -12.29 16.63 -8.14
CA ALA A 272 -10.93 16.64 -8.65
C ALA A 272 -10.83 16.08 -10.08
N SER A 273 -11.33 14.86 -10.31
CA SER A 273 -11.24 14.24 -11.64
C SER A 273 -12.11 14.95 -12.68
N ASN A 274 -13.27 15.48 -12.27
CA ASN A 274 -14.13 16.28 -13.15
C ASN A 274 -13.45 17.58 -13.62
N ASN A 275 -12.52 18.11 -12.80
CA ASN A 275 -11.69 19.27 -13.13
C ASN A 275 -10.34 18.87 -13.74
N GLY A 276 -10.06 17.56 -13.94
CA GLY A 276 -8.85 17.04 -14.57
C GLY A 276 -7.60 17.12 -13.71
N TYR A 277 -7.75 17.14 -12.37
CA TYR A 277 -6.64 16.96 -11.44
C TYR A 277 -6.31 15.48 -11.25
N LYS A 278 -5.04 15.18 -10.99
CA LYS A 278 -4.63 13.90 -10.43
C LYS A 278 -4.95 13.90 -8.94
N VAL A 279 -5.36 12.76 -8.41
CA VAL A 279 -5.67 12.59 -6.99
C VAL A 279 -4.89 11.40 -6.43
N ARG A 280 -4.21 11.61 -5.30
CA ARG A 280 -3.36 10.59 -4.65
C ARG A 280 -3.66 10.50 -3.16
N ILE A 281 -3.70 9.28 -2.64
CA ILE A 281 -3.65 9.05 -1.19
C ILE A 281 -2.17 8.89 -0.83
N GLU A 282 -1.52 9.99 -0.48
CA GLU A 282 -0.07 9.97 -0.32
C GLU A 282 0.42 9.50 1.05
N GLU A 283 -0.53 9.30 1.98
CA GLU A 283 -0.28 8.59 3.21
C GLU A 283 -1.47 7.70 3.56
N THR A 284 -1.22 6.39 3.63
CA THR A 284 -2.22 5.40 4.02
C THR A 284 -1.59 4.22 4.73
N ASN A 285 -2.34 3.60 5.61
CA ASN A 285 -2.09 2.26 6.11
C ASN A 285 -3.41 1.68 6.68
N SER A 286 -3.38 0.49 7.25
CA SER A 286 -4.59 -0.13 7.82
C SER A 286 -5.23 0.74 8.90
N ALA A 287 -4.43 1.30 9.82
CA ALA A 287 -4.88 2.10 10.94
C ALA A 287 -3.89 3.22 11.28
N PHE A 288 -4.39 4.35 11.80
CA PHE A 288 -3.59 5.45 12.32
C PHE A 288 -3.38 5.34 13.84
N GLY A 289 -2.57 6.24 14.41
CA GLY A 289 -2.30 6.31 15.86
C GLY A 289 -1.26 5.30 16.32
N GLY A 290 -0.35 4.92 15.46
CA GLY A 290 0.66 3.91 15.68
C GLY A 290 0.19 2.52 15.24
N SER A 291 1.05 1.54 15.46
CA SER A 291 0.79 0.17 15.07
C SER A 291 0.07 -0.59 16.18
N ASN A 292 -0.66 -1.64 15.82
CA ASN A 292 -1.20 -2.62 16.74
C ASN A 292 -0.58 -3.99 16.42
N ASN A 293 0.36 -4.41 17.25
CA ASN A 293 1.04 -5.68 17.05
C ASN A 293 0.07 -6.86 17.10
N GLY A 294 0.13 -7.72 16.12
CA GLY A 294 -0.81 -8.83 15.93
C GLY A 294 -2.01 -8.50 15.05
N VAL A 295 -2.21 -7.21 14.67
CA VAL A 295 -3.26 -6.79 13.73
C VAL A 295 -2.63 -6.14 12.50
N THR A 296 -1.93 -5.01 12.68
CA THR A 296 -1.39 -4.21 11.56
C THR A 296 -0.19 -4.86 10.88
N ASN A 297 0.39 -5.87 11.49
CA ASN A 297 1.49 -6.70 10.97
C ASN A 297 1.14 -8.19 10.90
N SER A 298 -0.15 -8.53 10.92
CA SER A 298 -0.61 -9.92 10.80
C SER A 298 -0.82 -10.33 9.34
N TYR A 299 -1.07 -11.62 9.12
CA TYR A 299 -1.45 -12.10 7.80
C TYR A 299 -2.81 -11.53 7.34
N ALA A 300 -3.69 -11.14 8.26
CA ALA A 300 -4.88 -10.36 7.90
C ALA A 300 -4.48 -9.04 7.21
N ALA A 301 -3.44 -8.37 7.70
CA ALA A 301 -2.94 -7.15 7.05
C ALA A 301 -2.34 -7.40 5.66
N THR A 302 -1.81 -8.60 5.38
CA THR A 302 -1.39 -9.02 4.03
C THR A 302 -2.57 -9.05 3.06
N LEU A 303 -3.64 -9.77 3.43
CA LEU A 303 -4.84 -9.89 2.60
C LEU A 303 -5.55 -8.55 2.46
N TRP A 304 -5.60 -7.75 3.54
CA TRP A 304 -6.12 -6.40 3.53
C TRP A 304 -5.36 -5.51 2.55
N ALA A 305 -4.02 -5.48 2.61
CA ALA A 305 -3.22 -4.63 1.74
C ALA A 305 -3.41 -4.98 0.26
N LEU A 306 -3.43 -6.29 -0.07
CA LEU A 306 -3.72 -6.74 -1.42
C LEU A 306 -5.11 -6.28 -1.89
N ASP A 307 -6.15 -6.52 -1.08
CA ASP A 307 -7.54 -6.19 -1.43
C ASP A 307 -7.74 -4.67 -1.56
N TYR A 308 -7.21 -3.89 -0.61
CA TYR A 308 -7.32 -2.44 -0.60
C TYR A 308 -6.65 -1.78 -1.81
N PHE A 309 -5.40 -2.17 -2.12
CA PHE A 309 -4.69 -1.64 -3.28
C PHE A 309 -5.35 -2.10 -4.61
N CYS A 310 -5.79 -3.35 -4.69
CA CYS A 310 -6.59 -3.81 -5.84
C CYS A 310 -7.89 -3.02 -5.97
N TYR A 311 -8.67 -2.88 -4.89
CA TYR A 311 -9.93 -2.15 -4.95
C TYR A 311 -9.73 -0.72 -5.50
N MET A 312 -8.78 0.00 -4.93
CA MET A 312 -8.51 1.39 -5.31
C MET A 312 -7.97 1.52 -6.73
N ALA A 313 -7.06 0.65 -7.14
CA ALA A 313 -6.49 0.68 -8.49
C ALA A 313 -7.49 0.30 -9.57
N TYR A 314 -8.37 -0.66 -9.27
CA TYR A 314 -9.29 -1.23 -10.27
C TYR A 314 -10.64 -0.51 -10.32
N ASN A 315 -11.07 0.14 -9.26
CA ASN A 315 -12.39 0.73 -9.18
C ASN A 315 -12.40 2.27 -9.11
N THR A 316 -11.22 2.91 -9.06
CA THR A 316 -11.10 4.36 -8.94
C THR A 316 -10.17 4.94 -10.02
N ASN A 317 -10.08 6.28 -10.05
CA ASN A 317 -9.15 7.01 -10.92
C ASN A 317 -7.99 7.64 -10.13
N LEU A 318 -7.66 7.11 -8.95
CA LEU A 318 -6.50 7.58 -8.18
C LEU A 318 -5.22 7.49 -9.00
N SER A 319 -4.36 8.51 -8.91
CA SER A 319 -3.02 8.48 -9.52
C SER A 319 -2.09 7.54 -8.76
N GLY A 320 -2.33 7.33 -7.46
CA GLY A 320 -1.54 6.40 -6.66
C GLY A 320 -1.87 6.44 -5.18
N MET A 321 -1.17 5.58 -4.44
CA MET A 321 -1.30 5.44 -2.99
C MET A 321 0.08 5.11 -2.38
N ASN A 322 0.43 5.77 -1.26
CA ASN A 322 1.69 5.54 -0.57
C ASN A 322 1.45 4.89 0.80
N LEU A 323 1.89 3.64 0.97
CA LEU A 323 1.80 2.97 2.28
C LEU A 323 2.78 3.62 3.26
N HIS A 324 2.26 4.13 4.38
CA HIS A 324 3.06 4.83 5.38
C HIS A 324 3.86 3.88 6.25
N THR A 325 5.10 4.27 6.55
CA THR A 325 5.98 3.64 7.53
C THR A 325 6.31 4.65 8.61
N GLY A 326 6.25 4.22 9.86
CA GLY A 326 6.55 5.11 10.99
C GLY A 326 8.04 5.45 11.14
N PRO A 327 8.37 6.36 12.07
CA PRO A 327 9.73 6.81 12.32
C PRO A 327 10.60 5.72 12.95
N ILE A 328 11.93 5.87 12.84
CA ILE A 328 12.92 5.00 13.50
C ILE A 328 12.68 4.97 15.02
N GLY A 329 12.79 3.77 15.61
CA GLY A 329 12.77 3.58 17.07
C GLY A 329 11.40 3.68 17.73
N SER A 330 10.34 3.94 16.98
CA SER A 330 8.96 3.85 17.47
C SER A 330 8.42 2.40 17.35
N ASN A 331 7.20 2.14 17.89
CA ASN A 331 6.44 0.91 17.61
C ASN A 331 6.03 0.77 16.12
N ALA A 332 6.62 1.56 15.26
CA ALA A 332 6.38 1.67 13.84
C ALA A 332 6.64 0.36 13.08
N GLY A 333 7.43 -0.56 13.65
CA GLY A 333 7.68 -1.88 13.05
C GLY A 333 6.45 -2.74 12.82
N SER A 334 5.32 -2.40 13.45
CA SER A 334 4.11 -3.24 13.38
C SER A 334 3.15 -2.89 12.24
N TYR A 335 3.51 -2.07 11.26
CA TYR A 335 2.72 -1.87 10.03
C TYR A 335 3.55 -1.48 8.81
N ASN A 336 4.86 -1.59 8.90
CA ASN A 336 5.75 -1.34 7.77
C ASN A 336 5.60 -2.41 6.69
N ALA A 337 5.87 -2.04 5.45
CA ALA A 337 6.01 -3.03 4.38
C ALA A 337 7.34 -3.79 4.47
N ILE A 338 8.40 -3.10 4.90
CA ILE A 338 9.76 -3.64 5.06
C ILE A 338 10.30 -3.16 6.40
N SER A 339 10.88 -4.05 7.20
CA SER A 339 11.54 -3.75 8.47
C SER A 339 12.98 -4.26 8.48
N PRO A 340 13.88 -3.63 9.25
CA PRO A 340 13.68 -2.39 9.99
C PRO A 340 13.59 -1.16 9.09
N VAL A 341 13.07 -0.06 9.64
CA VAL A 341 13.21 1.28 9.06
C VAL A 341 14.53 1.86 9.54
N GLY A 342 15.33 2.41 8.64
CA GLY A 342 16.67 2.87 8.93
C GLY A 342 17.76 1.87 8.51
N VAL A 343 19.03 2.26 8.70
CA VAL A 343 20.18 1.44 8.31
C VAL A 343 20.25 0.15 9.12
N ALA A 344 20.29 -0.98 8.45
CA ALA A 344 20.41 -2.30 9.05
C ALA A 344 21.30 -3.21 8.21
N SER A 345 21.76 -4.33 8.82
CA SER A 345 22.53 -5.37 8.12
C SER A 345 21.63 -6.33 7.32
N SER A 346 20.33 -6.38 7.63
CA SER A 346 19.35 -7.21 6.94
C SER A 346 17.96 -6.61 7.09
N TYR A 347 17.09 -6.91 6.15
CA TYR A 347 15.70 -6.43 6.11
C TYR A 347 14.75 -7.62 5.98
N THR A 348 13.52 -7.42 6.40
CA THR A 348 12.44 -8.41 6.31
C THR A 348 11.26 -7.79 5.58
N LEU A 349 10.72 -8.51 4.58
CA LEU A 349 9.43 -8.16 4.02
C LEU A 349 8.35 -8.52 5.04
N GLU A 350 7.64 -7.52 5.52
CA GLU A 350 6.60 -7.67 6.54
C GLU A 350 5.25 -8.10 5.92
N PRO A 351 4.29 -8.58 6.71
CA PRO A 351 3.01 -9.03 6.17
C PRO A 351 2.33 -8.06 5.21
N PRO A 352 2.17 -6.74 5.49
CA PRO A 352 1.60 -5.81 4.50
C PRO A 352 2.41 -5.76 3.20
N GLY A 353 3.72 -5.87 3.28
CA GLY A 353 4.62 -5.87 2.11
C GLY A 353 4.36 -7.03 1.15
N TYR A 354 3.99 -8.23 1.66
CA TYR A 354 3.58 -9.34 0.81
C TYR A 354 2.29 -9.05 0.05
N GLY A 355 1.34 -8.32 0.66
CA GLY A 355 0.12 -7.87 0.00
C GLY A 355 0.41 -6.90 -1.13
N LEU A 356 1.29 -5.91 -0.89
CA LEU A 356 1.75 -4.96 -1.91
C LEU A 356 2.48 -5.66 -3.06
N TRP A 357 3.33 -6.61 -2.74
CA TRP A 357 4.05 -7.39 -3.75
C TRP A 357 3.12 -8.20 -4.63
N ALA A 358 2.14 -8.89 -4.05
CA ALA A 358 1.13 -9.61 -4.82
C ALA A 358 0.30 -8.67 -5.68
N PHE A 359 -0.08 -7.49 -5.17
CA PHE A 359 -0.72 -6.44 -5.96
C PHE A 359 0.14 -6.07 -7.18
N HIS A 360 1.38 -5.66 -6.97
CA HIS A 360 2.26 -5.27 -8.07
C HIS A 360 2.44 -6.39 -9.11
N TYR A 361 2.60 -7.63 -8.64
CA TYR A 361 2.89 -8.78 -9.51
C TYR A 361 1.78 -9.06 -10.52
N GLY A 362 0.51 -8.83 -10.15
CA GLY A 362 -0.65 -9.10 -11.01
C GLY A 362 -1.37 -7.86 -11.53
N SER A 363 -0.81 -6.64 -11.34
CA SER A 363 -1.51 -5.39 -11.69
C SER A 363 -0.78 -4.55 -12.73
N GLN A 364 -0.11 -5.19 -13.71
CA GLN A 364 0.64 -4.51 -14.76
C GLN A 364 -0.19 -4.40 -16.04
N GLY A 365 -1.09 -3.42 -16.11
CA GLY A 365 -1.93 -3.24 -17.28
C GLY A 365 -3.17 -2.39 -17.04
N GLN A 366 -4.26 -2.78 -17.65
CA GLN A 366 -5.51 -2.03 -17.68
C GLN A 366 -6.65 -2.84 -17.07
N PRO A 367 -7.27 -2.39 -15.96
CA PRO A 367 -8.41 -3.08 -15.36
C PRO A 367 -9.56 -3.27 -16.34
N VAL A 368 -10.21 -4.42 -16.27
CA VAL A 368 -11.38 -4.76 -17.07
C VAL A 368 -12.63 -4.91 -16.21
N SER A 369 -13.79 -4.81 -16.82
CA SER A 369 -15.04 -5.10 -16.11
C SER A 369 -15.03 -6.55 -15.62
N THR A 370 -15.21 -6.73 -14.32
CA THR A 370 -15.17 -8.05 -13.65
C THR A 370 -16.48 -8.27 -12.90
N THR A 371 -17.18 -9.33 -13.26
CA THR A 371 -18.44 -9.71 -12.62
C THR A 371 -18.25 -10.97 -11.78
N VAL A 372 -18.66 -10.93 -10.52
CA VAL A 372 -18.57 -12.07 -9.59
C VAL A 372 -19.98 -12.52 -9.22
N SER A 373 -20.32 -13.76 -9.59
CA SER A 373 -21.52 -14.45 -9.07
C SER A 373 -21.11 -15.27 -7.85
N ASN A 374 -21.64 -14.89 -6.68
CA ASN A 374 -21.29 -15.47 -5.38
C ASN A 374 -22.57 -15.77 -4.58
N PRO A 375 -23.30 -16.83 -4.93
CA PRO A 375 -24.60 -17.16 -4.32
C PRO A 375 -24.53 -17.52 -2.84
N SER A 376 -23.35 -17.91 -2.36
CA SER A 376 -23.11 -18.22 -0.94
C SER A 376 -22.78 -16.99 -0.09
N ASN A 377 -22.60 -15.81 -0.69
CA ASN A 377 -22.11 -14.60 -0.02
C ASN A 377 -20.80 -14.82 0.76
N ALA A 378 -19.92 -15.70 0.28
CA ALA A 378 -18.60 -15.84 0.84
C ALA A 378 -17.81 -14.53 0.71
N ASN A 379 -17.01 -14.18 1.71
CA ASN A 379 -16.22 -12.95 1.68
C ASN A 379 -15.02 -13.12 0.75
N VAL A 380 -15.25 -12.86 -0.54
CA VAL A 380 -14.27 -13.04 -1.63
C VAL A 380 -14.31 -11.83 -2.53
N SER A 381 -13.13 -11.29 -2.86
CA SER A 381 -12.95 -10.26 -3.89
C SER A 381 -12.30 -10.84 -5.13
N ALA A 382 -12.62 -10.27 -6.30
CA ALA A 382 -11.93 -10.59 -7.55
C ALA A 382 -11.76 -9.34 -8.43
N TYR A 383 -10.58 -9.23 -9.05
CA TYR A 383 -10.17 -8.07 -9.87
C TYR A 383 -9.48 -8.55 -11.14
N GLY A 384 -10.03 -8.23 -12.29
CA GLY A 384 -9.52 -8.62 -13.60
C GLY A 384 -8.76 -7.49 -14.31
N LEU A 385 -7.73 -7.86 -15.06
CA LEU A 385 -6.84 -6.93 -15.74
C LEU A 385 -6.43 -7.50 -17.10
N LEU A 386 -6.41 -6.65 -18.13
CA LEU A 386 -5.77 -6.90 -19.41
C LEU A 386 -4.32 -6.43 -19.33
N GLU A 387 -3.38 -7.33 -19.51
CA GLU A 387 -1.95 -7.03 -19.48
C GLU A 387 -1.49 -6.32 -20.77
N THR A 388 -0.39 -5.60 -20.70
CA THR A 388 0.18 -4.88 -21.86
C THR A 388 0.67 -5.82 -22.95
N ASN A 389 0.96 -7.09 -22.62
CA ASN A 389 1.36 -8.13 -23.58
C ASN A 389 0.17 -8.88 -24.22
N GLY A 390 -1.08 -8.54 -23.82
CA GLY A 390 -2.30 -9.15 -24.31
C GLY A 390 -2.79 -10.36 -23.49
N GLY A 391 -2.09 -10.76 -22.42
CA GLY A 391 -2.58 -11.72 -21.44
C GLY A 391 -3.65 -11.10 -20.52
N GLU A 392 -4.32 -11.93 -19.74
CA GLU A 392 -5.22 -11.47 -18.69
C GLU A 392 -4.84 -12.00 -17.33
N THR A 393 -5.00 -11.18 -16.32
CA THR A 393 -4.71 -11.55 -14.93
C THR A 393 -5.95 -11.33 -14.07
N VAL A 394 -6.19 -12.25 -13.12
CA VAL A 394 -7.28 -12.14 -12.13
C VAL A 394 -6.73 -12.36 -10.74
N HIS A 395 -6.85 -11.35 -9.87
CA HIS A 395 -6.70 -11.55 -8.44
C HIS A 395 -7.97 -12.17 -7.87
N VAL A 396 -7.85 -13.21 -7.07
CA VAL A 396 -8.96 -13.81 -6.30
C VAL A 396 -8.51 -13.88 -4.85
N ILE A 397 -9.24 -13.21 -3.96
CA ILE A 397 -8.87 -13.04 -2.55
C ILE A 397 -9.96 -13.65 -1.68
N ASN A 398 -9.71 -14.80 -1.06
CA ASN A 398 -10.62 -15.45 -0.12
C ASN A 398 -10.32 -14.93 1.30
N LYS A 399 -11.12 -13.97 1.76
CA LYS A 399 -11.01 -13.31 3.07
C LYS A 399 -11.77 -14.05 4.19
N THR A 400 -12.30 -15.24 3.93
CA THR A 400 -12.98 -16.03 4.96
C THR A 400 -11.98 -16.66 5.93
N PHE A 401 -12.29 -16.71 7.21
CA PHE A 401 -11.41 -17.24 8.25
C PHE A 401 -12.18 -17.69 9.51
N GLY A 402 -11.50 -18.32 10.45
CA GLY A 402 -12.06 -18.74 11.73
C GLY A 402 -13.26 -19.67 11.56
N SER A 403 -14.33 -19.47 12.33
CA SER A 403 -15.57 -20.27 12.23
C SER A 403 -16.36 -20.05 10.93
N GLY A 404 -16.07 -18.96 10.20
CA GLY A 404 -16.64 -18.66 8.90
C GLY A 404 -15.76 -19.09 7.72
N ALA A 405 -14.69 -19.85 7.97
CA ALA A 405 -13.76 -20.31 6.94
C ALA A 405 -14.46 -21.24 5.92
N VAL A 406 -14.35 -20.91 4.64
CA VAL A 406 -14.85 -21.74 3.54
C VAL A 406 -13.81 -21.83 2.44
N ASN A 407 -13.64 -23.01 1.85
CA ASN A 407 -12.91 -23.17 0.62
C ASN A 407 -13.76 -22.67 -0.54
N VAL A 408 -13.17 -21.91 -1.45
CA VAL A 408 -13.88 -21.35 -2.60
C VAL A 408 -13.44 -22.08 -3.87
N THR A 409 -14.39 -22.70 -4.56
CA THR A 409 -14.19 -23.18 -5.93
C THR A 409 -14.54 -22.03 -6.88
N ALA A 410 -13.53 -21.44 -7.49
CA ALA A 410 -13.66 -20.34 -8.43
C ALA A 410 -13.57 -20.86 -9.87
N THR A 411 -14.60 -20.58 -10.68
CA THR A 411 -14.61 -20.80 -12.12
C THR A 411 -14.46 -19.44 -12.81
N ILE A 412 -13.39 -19.25 -13.58
CA ILE A 412 -13.06 -17.98 -14.25
C ILE A 412 -13.28 -18.15 -15.75
N THR A 413 -14.05 -17.23 -16.33
CA THR A 413 -14.17 -17.04 -17.77
C THR A 413 -13.37 -15.80 -18.14
N PRO A 414 -12.23 -15.93 -18.82
CA PRO A 414 -11.47 -14.78 -19.31
C PRO A 414 -12.25 -14.03 -20.40
N GLY A 415 -11.92 -12.76 -20.61
CA GLY A 415 -12.55 -11.91 -21.65
C GLY A 415 -12.03 -12.17 -23.05
N GLY A 416 -10.79 -12.68 -23.15
CA GLY A 416 -10.13 -13.05 -24.40
C GLY A 416 -10.20 -14.55 -24.71
N SER A 417 -9.65 -14.93 -25.86
CA SER A 417 -9.54 -16.34 -26.27
C SER A 417 -8.18 -16.89 -25.87
N PHE A 418 -8.11 -17.52 -24.70
CA PHE A 418 -6.91 -18.13 -24.16
C PHE A 418 -7.00 -19.65 -24.14
N THR A 419 -5.87 -20.33 -24.12
CA THR A 419 -5.80 -21.78 -24.08
C THR A 419 -5.26 -22.34 -22.78
N HIS A 420 -4.51 -21.53 -22.04
CA HIS A 420 -3.85 -21.93 -20.81
C HIS A 420 -4.08 -20.90 -19.70
N ALA A 421 -4.02 -21.39 -18.47
CA ALA A 421 -3.94 -20.59 -17.26
C ALA A 421 -2.85 -21.14 -16.33
N GLN A 422 -2.25 -20.27 -15.53
CA GLN A 422 -1.37 -20.65 -14.44
C GLN A 422 -1.69 -19.82 -13.21
N VAL A 423 -1.40 -20.36 -12.04
CA VAL A 423 -1.78 -19.75 -10.75
C VAL A 423 -0.55 -19.56 -9.88
N ILE A 424 -0.43 -18.39 -9.28
CA ILE A 424 0.50 -18.13 -8.18
C ILE A 424 -0.31 -17.82 -6.92
N VAL A 425 0.09 -18.40 -5.78
CA VAL A 425 -0.68 -18.34 -4.54
C VAL A 425 0.08 -17.55 -3.47
N LEU A 426 -0.61 -16.63 -2.82
CA LEU A 426 -0.21 -15.94 -1.61
C LEU A 426 -0.90 -16.60 -0.42
N LYS A 427 -0.13 -17.15 0.51
CA LYS A 427 -0.65 -17.86 1.67
C LYS A 427 0.27 -17.79 2.89
N GLN A 428 -0.33 -17.97 4.05
CA GLN A 428 0.38 -18.28 5.30
C GLN A 428 0.33 -19.81 5.53
N ALA A 429 1.34 -20.36 6.16
CA ALA A 429 1.55 -21.81 6.26
C ALA A 429 0.34 -22.61 6.82
N ASN A 430 -0.38 -22.02 7.77
CA ASN A 430 -1.53 -22.63 8.44
C ASN A 430 -2.88 -21.96 8.11
N ASN A 431 -2.90 -20.97 7.21
CA ASN A 431 -4.04 -20.08 6.94
C ASN A 431 -4.51 -19.31 8.18
N ASP A 432 -3.59 -19.06 9.11
CA ASP A 432 -3.85 -18.32 10.35
C ASP A 432 -3.71 -16.81 10.07
N VAL A 433 -4.84 -16.09 10.08
CA VAL A 433 -4.88 -14.65 9.81
C VAL A 433 -4.15 -13.83 10.87
N THR A 434 -3.98 -14.37 12.10
CA THR A 434 -3.28 -13.69 13.20
C THR A 434 -1.75 -13.86 13.14
N ALA A 435 -1.25 -14.73 12.25
CA ALA A 435 0.17 -15.04 12.17
C ALA A 435 0.99 -13.83 11.69
N LEU A 436 2.16 -13.63 12.34
CA LEU A 436 3.10 -12.54 12.03
C LEU A 436 4.18 -12.96 11.02
N SER A 437 4.20 -14.21 10.62
CA SER A 437 5.23 -14.79 9.75
C SER A 437 4.74 -16.05 9.04
N GLY A 438 5.63 -16.73 8.31
CA GLY A 438 5.29 -17.96 7.58
C GLY A 438 4.51 -17.69 6.30
N ILE A 439 4.57 -16.48 5.78
CA ILE A 439 3.92 -16.08 4.52
C ILE A 439 4.81 -16.48 3.36
N THR A 440 4.19 -17.01 2.32
CA THR A 440 4.85 -17.36 1.05
C THR A 440 4.05 -16.81 -0.13
N PHE A 441 4.75 -16.41 -1.16
CA PHE A 441 4.18 -16.07 -2.45
C PHE A 441 4.81 -16.98 -3.51
N GLY A 442 3.98 -17.67 -4.28
CA GLY A 442 4.46 -18.67 -5.23
C GLY A 442 5.26 -19.81 -4.60
N GLY A 443 4.96 -20.18 -3.36
CA GLY A 443 5.60 -21.28 -2.64
C GLY A 443 6.90 -20.93 -1.89
N ALA A 444 7.40 -19.69 -1.99
CA ALA A 444 8.61 -19.26 -1.30
C ALA A 444 8.44 -17.90 -0.59
N PRO A 445 9.11 -17.66 0.56
CA PRO A 445 9.22 -16.32 1.14
C PRO A 445 10.21 -15.46 0.34
N MET A 446 10.17 -14.14 0.54
CA MET A 446 11.25 -13.26 0.10
C MET A 446 12.43 -13.37 1.06
N ASN A 447 13.62 -13.48 0.52
CA ASN A 447 14.85 -13.49 1.31
C ASN A 447 15.22 -12.07 1.77
N SER A 448 16.10 -11.97 2.80
CA SER A 448 16.53 -10.69 3.37
C SER A 448 17.35 -9.80 2.42
N ASP A 449 17.77 -10.32 1.30
CA ASP A 449 18.45 -9.59 0.21
C ASP A 449 17.53 -9.22 -0.96
N GLY A 450 16.22 -9.45 -0.83
CA GLY A 450 15.23 -9.20 -1.89
C GLY A 450 15.14 -10.28 -2.97
N THR A 451 15.93 -11.37 -2.87
CA THR A 451 15.82 -12.49 -3.80
C THR A 451 14.61 -13.38 -3.48
N TRP A 452 14.14 -14.09 -4.48
CA TRP A 452 12.96 -14.95 -4.36
C TRP A 452 13.03 -16.10 -5.37
N THR A 453 12.64 -17.31 -4.94
CA THR A 453 12.69 -18.54 -5.73
C THR A 453 11.32 -19.13 -6.06
N GLY A 454 10.24 -18.43 -5.68
CA GLY A 454 8.88 -18.87 -5.98
C GLY A 454 8.48 -18.59 -7.44
N GLY A 455 7.26 -18.95 -7.78
CA GLY A 455 6.74 -18.74 -9.13
C GLY A 455 5.32 -19.27 -9.31
N TYR A 456 4.83 -19.16 -10.53
CA TYR A 456 3.58 -19.78 -10.93
C TYR A 456 3.66 -21.32 -10.83
N GLY A 457 2.51 -21.93 -10.51
CA GLY A 457 2.31 -23.37 -10.65
C GLY A 457 2.34 -23.84 -12.11
N SER A 458 2.24 -25.13 -12.32
CA SER A 458 2.20 -25.70 -13.67
C SER A 458 1.04 -25.15 -14.49
N PRO A 459 1.24 -24.87 -15.77
CA PRO A 459 0.16 -24.47 -16.68
C PRO A 459 -0.95 -25.52 -16.74
N ALA A 460 -2.19 -25.06 -16.82
CA ALA A 460 -3.35 -25.90 -17.04
C ALA A 460 -4.10 -25.44 -18.30
N THR A 461 -4.59 -26.38 -19.09
CA THR A 461 -5.43 -26.10 -20.26
C THR A 461 -6.82 -25.71 -19.81
N LEU A 462 -7.41 -24.70 -20.43
CA LEU A 462 -8.78 -24.29 -20.18
C LEU A 462 -9.77 -25.38 -20.66
N THR A 463 -10.81 -25.60 -19.88
CA THR A 463 -11.90 -26.52 -20.24
C THR A 463 -13.12 -25.71 -20.64
N ASN A 464 -13.56 -25.86 -21.88
CA ASN A 464 -14.67 -25.07 -22.46
C ASN A 464 -14.49 -23.56 -22.29
N GLY A 465 -13.26 -23.07 -22.44
CA GLY A 465 -12.94 -21.64 -22.32
C GLY A 465 -12.91 -21.13 -20.87
N THR A 466 -12.97 -22.00 -19.88
CA THR A 466 -12.93 -21.61 -18.46
C THR A 466 -11.79 -22.30 -17.72
N TYR A 467 -11.37 -21.67 -16.62
CA TYR A 467 -10.44 -22.26 -15.66
C TYR A 467 -11.08 -22.36 -14.28
N THR A 468 -11.01 -23.56 -13.68
CA THR A 468 -11.58 -23.82 -12.35
C THR A 468 -10.50 -24.27 -11.38
N PHE A 469 -10.46 -23.68 -10.19
CA PHE A 469 -9.54 -24.07 -9.12
C PHE A 469 -10.19 -23.85 -7.74
N THR A 470 -9.62 -24.48 -6.72
CA THR A 470 -10.05 -24.29 -5.34
C THR A 470 -9.05 -23.42 -4.59
N LEU A 471 -9.54 -22.35 -3.97
CA LEU A 471 -8.78 -21.44 -3.14
C LEU A 471 -9.21 -21.63 -1.67
N PRO A 472 -8.35 -22.18 -0.81
CA PRO A 472 -8.65 -22.32 0.62
C PRO A 472 -8.98 -20.99 1.29
N ALA A 473 -9.61 -21.06 2.47
CA ALA A 473 -9.86 -19.90 3.32
C ALA A 473 -8.55 -19.16 3.66
N ALA A 474 -8.62 -17.86 3.82
CA ALA A 474 -7.48 -16.97 4.12
C ALA A 474 -6.31 -17.16 3.15
N GLN A 475 -6.58 -17.22 1.84
CA GLN A 475 -5.56 -17.23 0.79
C GLN A 475 -5.95 -16.29 -0.34
N ALA A 476 -4.94 -15.87 -1.10
CA ALA A 476 -5.17 -15.18 -2.36
C ALA A 476 -4.43 -15.89 -3.50
N ALA A 477 -4.96 -15.74 -4.71
CA ALA A 477 -4.37 -16.27 -5.93
C ALA A 477 -4.36 -15.20 -7.01
N ILE A 478 -3.33 -15.23 -7.85
CA ILE A 478 -3.28 -14.51 -9.11
C ILE A 478 -3.32 -15.57 -10.21
N VAL A 479 -4.33 -15.50 -11.06
CA VAL A 479 -4.50 -16.39 -12.21
C VAL A 479 -4.12 -15.62 -13.46
N HIS A 480 -3.18 -16.13 -14.21
CA HIS A 480 -2.72 -15.56 -15.47
C HIS A 480 -3.17 -16.42 -16.65
N PHE A 481 -3.81 -15.80 -17.64
CA PHE A 481 -4.30 -16.40 -18.87
C PHE A 481 -3.44 -15.99 -20.08
N TYR A 482 -3.09 -16.95 -20.94
CA TYR A 482 -2.25 -16.73 -22.12
C TYR A 482 -2.51 -17.74 -23.25
#